data_615f5bba56b7c50f443f06b83f09c13d
#
_entry.id   615f5bba56b7c50f443f06b83f09c13d
#
_cell.length_a   1.000
_cell.length_b   1.000
_cell.length_c   1.000
_cell.angle_alpha   90.00
_cell.angle_beta   90.00
_cell.angle_gamma   90.00
#
_symmetry.space_group_name_H-M   'P 1'
#
loop_
_entity.id
_entity.type
_entity.pdbx_description
1 polymer ?
#
loop_
_entity_poly.entity_id
_entity_poly.type
_entity_poly.pdbx_seq_one_letter_code
_entity_poly.pdbx_strand_id
1 'polypeptide(L)'
;TKSVTPLEFYLDKNDVSKFEPTYRYSKEMFDYLEQEIGVKYPWGIYRQVPVRDFLYAGMENTTSTIFAQDFVVDSIGFNDRNYINVNAHELAHQWFGDLITAQSGKHHWLQEGFATYYALLAERHLFGDDYFYEELNDYAEQLKRASKTDTVPVMNEKASSLSFYKKGAWALHVMREDIGAKNFQKAVKKYLKKYQYKNVNTDDFLKIVKDVSGYDVENFKKVWLEKSGFEMEIAQKYLSKNKF
;
A
#
# COMPACT_ATOMS: atom_id res chain seq x y z
N THR A 1 -14.56 27.17 -0.95
CA THR A 1 -13.39 26.98 -1.83
C THR A 1 -12.91 25.55 -1.64
N LYS A 2 -12.98 24.72 -2.70
CA LYS A 2 -12.29 23.42 -2.71
C LYS A 2 -10.80 23.72 -2.63
N SER A 3 -10.12 23.33 -1.56
CA SER A 3 -8.66 23.38 -1.52
C SER A 3 -8.14 22.40 -2.57
N VAL A 4 -7.35 22.89 -3.50
CA VAL A 4 -6.67 22.07 -4.50
C VAL A 4 -5.28 21.81 -3.94
N THR A 5 -4.90 20.54 -3.79
CA THR A 5 -3.53 20.18 -3.41
C THR A 5 -2.62 20.34 -4.63
N PRO A 6 -1.60 21.21 -4.58
CA PRO A 6 -0.60 21.30 -5.64
C PRO A 6 0.19 19.99 -5.73
N LEU A 7 0.39 19.49 -6.95
CA LEU A 7 1.28 18.36 -7.26
C LEU A 7 2.48 18.93 -8.02
N GLU A 8 3.68 18.75 -7.48
CA GLU A 8 4.92 19.21 -8.09
C GLU A 8 5.79 18.01 -8.46
N PHE A 9 6.14 17.92 -9.73
CA PHE A 9 6.96 16.85 -10.29
C PHE A 9 8.29 17.42 -10.76
N TYR A 10 9.38 16.87 -10.26
CA TYR A 10 10.73 17.33 -10.57
C TYR A 10 11.42 16.39 -11.55
N LEU A 11 12.23 16.95 -12.43
CA LEU A 11 13.13 16.19 -13.32
C LEU A 11 14.40 17.00 -13.56
N ASP A 12 15.48 16.29 -13.91
CA ASP A 12 16.65 16.95 -14.51
C ASP A 12 16.23 17.60 -15.83
N LYS A 13 16.80 18.78 -16.13
CA LYS A 13 16.51 19.52 -17.38
C LYS A 13 16.77 18.69 -18.65
N ASN A 14 17.67 17.72 -18.59
CA ASN A 14 18.00 16.85 -19.71
C ASN A 14 16.96 15.71 -19.88
N ASP A 15 16.10 15.48 -18.90
CA ASP A 15 15.09 14.41 -18.87
C ASP A 15 13.66 14.92 -19.12
N VAL A 16 13.47 16.18 -19.52
CA VAL A 16 12.14 16.79 -19.73
C VAL A 16 11.26 15.99 -20.69
N SER A 17 11.85 15.37 -21.72
CA SER A 17 11.13 14.50 -22.67
C SER A 17 10.57 13.21 -22.02
N LYS A 18 11.08 12.83 -20.85
CA LYS A 18 10.64 11.67 -20.07
C LYS A 18 9.54 12.02 -19.07
N PHE A 19 9.10 13.30 -18.99
CA PHE A 19 8.11 13.74 -18.02
C PHE A 19 6.81 12.94 -18.11
N GLU A 20 6.24 12.88 -19.31
CA GLU A 20 4.95 12.20 -19.52
C GLU A 20 5.03 10.71 -19.17
N PRO A 21 5.95 9.89 -19.71
CA PRO A 21 5.99 8.48 -19.37
C PRO A 21 6.33 8.23 -17.89
N THR A 22 7.16 9.05 -17.26
CA THR A 22 7.51 8.88 -15.84
C THR A 22 6.31 9.14 -14.93
N TYR A 23 5.55 10.23 -15.16
CA TYR A 23 4.48 10.68 -14.27
C TYR A 23 3.06 10.41 -14.78
N ARG A 24 2.95 9.62 -15.82
CA ARG A 24 1.70 9.36 -16.60
C ARG A 24 0.50 9.15 -15.74
N TYR A 25 0.40 8.48 -14.74
CA TYR A 25 -0.82 8.26 -13.95
C TYR A 25 -0.80 8.94 -12.57
N SER A 26 0.20 9.79 -12.29
CA SER A 26 0.39 10.33 -10.95
C SER A 26 -0.83 11.08 -10.41
N LYS A 27 -1.45 11.91 -11.24
CA LYS A 27 -2.66 12.65 -10.83
C LYS A 27 -3.86 11.74 -10.65
N GLU A 28 -4.06 10.78 -11.55
CA GLU A 28 -5.18 9.84 -11.48
C GLU A 28 -5.09 8.97 -10.23
N MET A 29 -3.90 8.46 -9.91
CA MET A 29 -3.65 7.71 -8.68
C MET A 29 -3.86 8.57 -7.43
N PHE A 30 -3.45 9.82 -7.45
CA PHE A 30 -3.69 10.76 -6.34
C PHE A 30 -5.19 10.94 -6.08
N ASP A 31 -5.97 11.23 -7.11
CA ASP A 31 -7.42 11.43 -6.99
C ASP A 31 -8.12 10.15 -6.54
N TYR A 32 -7.71 8.99 -7.10
CA TYR A 32 -8.24 7.68 -6.73
C TYR A 32 -7.96 7.34 -5.26
N LEU A 33 -6.71 7.49 -4.80
CA LEU A 33 -6.34 7.16 -3.41
C LEU A 33 -7.06 8.05 -2.41
N GLU A 34 -7.21 9.36 -2.66
CA GLU A 34 -8.06 10.20 -1.80
C GLU A 34 -9.50 9.66 -1.69
N GLN A 35 -10.06 9.22 -2.81
CA GLN A 35 -11.42 8.69 -2.85
C GLN A 35 -11.52 7.32 -2.16
N GLU A 36 -10.61 6.39 -2.46
CA GLU A 36 -10.64 5.02 -1.93
C GLU A 36 -10.31 4.98 -0.43
N ILE A 37 -9.35 5.76 0.05
CA ILE A 37 -9.03 5.90 1.47
C ILE A 37 -10.17 6.63 2.22
N GLY A 38 -10.87 7.54 1.55
CA GLY A 38 -11.97 8.32 2.10
C GLY A 38 -11.54 9.43 3.07
N VAL A 39 -10.25 9.78 3.07
CA VAL A 39 -9.65 10.89 3.80
C VAL A 39 -8.85 11.72 2.82
N LYS A 40 -9.12 13.03 2.78
CA LYS A 40 -8.37 13.97 1.95
C LYS A 40 -6.88 13.90 2.24
N TYR A 41 -6.07 14.14 1.22
CA TYR A 41 -4.62 14.28 1.38
C TYR A 41 -4.32 15.25 2.53
N PRO A 42 -3.59 14.82 3.56
CA PRO A 42 -3.54 15.56 4.83
C PRO A 42 -2.57 16.75 4.82
N TRP A 43 -1.80 16.91 3.75
CA TRP A 43 -0.74 17.90 3.64
C TRP A 43 -1.07 18.99 2.61
N GLY A 44 -0.38 20.11 2.66
CA GLY A 44 -0.66 21.26 1.80
C GLY A 44 -0.15 21.14 0.37
N ILE A 45 0.80 20.22 0.11
CA ILE A 45 1.47 20.05 -1.18
C ILE A 45 2.04 18.63 -1.28
N TYR A 46 2.12 18.08 -2.49
CA TYR A 46 2.80 16.79 -2.73
C TYR A 46 3.84 16.92 -3.84
N ARG A 47 5.06 16.50 -3.53
CA ARG A 47 6.21 16.52 -4.43
C ARG A 47 6.72 15.14 -4.73
N GLN A 48 7.31 14.98 -5.92
CA GLN A 48 8.02 13.77 -6.32
C GLN A 48 9.36 14.15 -6.97
N VAL A 49 10.45 13.62 -6.41
CA VAL A 49 11.81 14.03 -6.75
C VAL A 49 12.66 12.80 -7.05
N PRO A 50 13.08 12.57 -8.31
CA PRO A 50 14.02 11.51 -8.64
C PRO A 50 15.44 11.86 -8.17
N VAL A 51 16.13 10.86 -7.64
CA VAL A 51 17.48 11.02 -7.11
C VAL A 51 18.40 9.94 -7.69
N ARG A 52 19.60 10.35 -8.11
CA ARG A 52 20.66 9.43 -8.58
C ARG A 52 21.27 8.70 -7.41
N ASP A 53 21.73 7.47 -7.68
CA ASP A 53 22.40 6.64 -6.68
C ASP A 53 21.57 6.46 -5.39
N PHE A 54 20.24 6.45 -5.55
CA PHE A 54 19.34 6.25 -4.43
C PHE A 54 19.27 4.77 -4.04
N LEU A 55 19.39 4.49 -2.75
CA LEU A 55 19.53 3.13 -2.23
C LEU A 55 18.24 2.30 -2.35
N TYR A 56 17.08 2.95 -2.35
CA TYR A 56 15.75 2.34 -2.39
C TYR A 56 15.02 2.65 -3.69
N ALA A 57 13.91 1.95 -3.95
CA ALA A 57 13.02 2.29 -5.06
C ALA A 57 12.33 3.64 -4.85
N GLY A 58 11.80 3.85 -3.65
CA GLY A 58 11.18 5.06 -3.17
C GLY A 58 11.44 5.30 -1.69
N MET A 59 11.03 6.48 -1.21
CA MET A 59 11.02 6.86 0.19
C MET A 59 9.93 7.92 0.40
N GLU A 60 9.09 7.66 1.36
CA GLU A 60 7.85 8.37 1.63
C GLU A 60 7.99 9.72 2.35
N ASN A 61 9.13 10.39 2.29
CA ASN A 61 9.31 11.66 2.98
C ASN A 61 8.06 12.53 2.91
N THR A 62 7.51 12.89 4.05
CA THR A 62 6.25 13.62 4.15
C THR A 62 6.21 14.82 3.21
N THR A 63 5.21 14.89 2.33
CA THR A 63 5.04 15.89 1.27
C THR A 63 6.05 15.87 0.12
N SER A 64 7.06 15.00 0.15
CA SER A 64 8.14 15.01 -0.85
C SER A 64 8.74 13.62 -1.05
N THR A 65 8.01 12.75 -1.74
CA THR A 65 8.51 11.43 -2.12
C THR A 65 9.81 11.56 -2.92
N ILE A 66 10.83 10.84 -2.48
CA ILE A 66 12.08 10.66 -3.21
C ILE A 66 12.04 9.28 -3.87
N PHE A 67 12.46 9.17 -5.11
CA PHE A 67 12.51 7.89 -5.81
C PHE A 67 13.76 7.74 -6.69
N ALA A 68 14.13 6.51 -6.99
CA ALA A 68 15.32 6.23 -7.77
C ALA A 68 15.20 6.76 -9.22
N GLN A 69 16.24 7.42 -9.70
CA GLN A 69 16.35 7.95 -11.06
C GLN A 69 16.10 6.88 -12.15
N ASP A 70 16.29 5.60 -11.81
CA ASP A 70 16.06 4.47 -12.71
C ASP A 70 14.61 4.33 -13.20
N PHE A 71 13.66 4.96 -12.49
CA PHE A 71 12.26 5.02 -12.89
C PHE A 71 11.93 6.20 -13.82
N VAL A 72 12.91 7.07 -14.12
CA VAL A 72 12.77 8.14 -15.11
C VAL A 72 13.05 7.56 -16.48
N VAL A 73 11.99 7.11 -17.15
CA VAL A 73 12.04 6.36 -18.41
C VAL A 73 11.36 7.12 -19.54
N ASP A 74 11.72 6.80 -20.76
CA ASP A 74 11.00 7.24 -21.95
C ASP A 74 9.79 6.33 -22.26
N SER A 75 9.07 6.63 -23.33
CA SER A 75 7.87 5.88 -23.72
C SER A 75 8.16 4.42 -24.12
N ILE A 76 9.38 4.10 -24.54
CA ILE A 76 9.78 2.73 -24.86
C ILE A 76 10.09 1.97 -23.57
N GLY A 77 10.95 2.55 -22.73
CA GLY A 77 11.36 1.95 -21.46
C GLY A 77 10.20 1.80 -20.46
N PHE A 78 9.12 2.57 -20.62
CA PHE A 78 7.93 2.49 -19.78
C PHE A 78 7.32 1.07 -19.74
N ASN A 79 7.38 0.32 -20.82
CA ASN A 79 6.84 -1.04 -20.89
C ASN A 79 7.69 -2.06 -20.10
N ASP A 80 8.98 -1.80 -19.96
CA ASP A 80 9.90 -2.70 -19.24
C ASP A 80 10.02 -2.32 -17.76
N ARG A 81 10.00 -1.02 -17.47
CA ARG A 81 10.09 -0.47 -16.12
C ARG A 81 9.35 0.86 -16.04
N ASN A 82 8.43 0.97 -15.10
CA ASN A 82 7.71 2.22 -14.89
C ASN A 82 7.61 2.56 -13.40
N TYR A 83 7.18 3.79 -13.12
CA TYR A 83 7.11 4.33 -11.76
C TYR A 83 5.75 4.09 -11.08
N ILE A 84 4.79 3.43 -11.72
CA ILE A 84 3.38 3.39 -11.28
C ILE A 84 3.24 2.79 -9.88
N ASN A 85 3.73 1.57 -9.67
CA ASN A 85 3.60 0.88 -8.38
C ASN A 85 4.32 1.64 -7.26
N VAL A 86 5.59 2.04 -7.48
CA VAL A 86 6.38 2.82 -6.51
C VAL A 86 5.70 4.15 -6.20
N ASN A 87 5.22 4.88 -7.22
CA ASN A 87 4.49 6.13 -7.03
C ASN A 87 3.26 5.96 -6.14
N ALA A 88 2.40 4.96 -6.44
CA ALA A 88 1.20 4.70 -5.66
C ALA A 88 1.53 4.26 -4.22
N HIS A 89 2.59 3.47 -4.03
CA HIS A 89 3.06 3.00 -2.74
C HIS A 89 3.52 4.18 -1.86
N GLU A 90 4.43 5.00 -2.36
CA GLU A 90 4.95 6.16 -1.63
C GLU A 90 3.87 7.23 -1.38
N LEU A 91 2.93 7.37 -2.30
CA LEU A 91 1.78 8.25 -2.09
C LEU A 91 0.87 7.73 -0.98
N ALA A 92 0.61 6.42 -0.91
CA ALA A 92 -0.23 5.84 0.14
C ALA A 92 0.39 6.01 1.53
N HIS A 93 1.71 6.01 1.63
CA HIS A 93 2.43 6.29 2.87
C HIS A 93 2.11 7.66 3.47
N GLN A 94 1.69 8.64 2.67
CA GLN A 94 1.33 9.97 3.17
C GLN A 94 0.16 9.90 4.18
N TRP A 95 -0.65 8.82 4.14
CA TRP A 95 -1.65 8.47 5.17
C TRP A 95 -1.14 7.40 6.13
N PHE A 96 -0.48 6.34 5.61
CA PHE A 96 -0.05 5.17 6.37
C PHE A 96 1.49 5.15 6.52
N GLY A 97 1.98 5.81 7.51
CA GLY A 97 3.38 6.07 7.78
C GLY A 97 3.56 7.50 8.29
N ASP A 98 3.07 8.48 7.53
CA ASP A 98 3.23 9.90 7.81
C ASP A 98 2.12 10.47 8.68
N LEU A 99 0.84 10.31 8.29
CA LEU A 99 -0.27 10.82 9.10
C LEU A 99 -0.45 10.04 10.39
N ILE A 100 -0.27 8.71 10.31
CA ILE A 100 -0.22 7.80 11.44
C ILE A 100 1.02 6.92 11.29
N THR A 101 1.76 6.69 12.37
CA THR A 101 3.04 5.98 12.32
C THR A 101 2.97 4.74 13.22
N ALA A 102 3.50 3.61 12.78
CA ALA A 102 3.58 2.41 13.59
C ALA A 102 4.43 2.66 14.86
N GLN A 103 3.96 2.16 15.99
CA GLN A 103 4.59 2.36 17.30
C GLN A 103 5.98 1.68 17.42
N SER A 104 6.18 0.58 16.69
CA SER A 104 7.44 -0.16 16.65
C SER A 104 7.50 -1.05 15.40
N GLY A 105 8.66 -1.64 15.13
CA GLY A 105 8.85 -2.60 14.03
C GLY A 105 7.86 -3.76 14.03
N LYS A 106 7.39 -4.19 15.22
CA LYS A 106 6.36 -5.23 15.37
C LYS A 106 5.06 -4.90 14.61
N HIS A 107 4.78 -3.62 14.40
CA HIS A 107 3.55 -3.13 13.78
C HIS A 107 3.79 -2.52 12.39
N HIS A 108 4.96 -2.75 11.79
CA HIS A 108 5.40 -2.14 10.54
C HIS A 108 4.45 -2.45 9.36
N TRP A 109 3.76 -3.59 9.38
CA TRP A 109 2.74 -3.93 8.39
C TRP A 109 1.60 -2.90 8.29
N LEU A 110 1.37 -2.08 9.35
CA LEU A 110 0.41 -0.97 9.33
C LEU A 110 0.85 0.20 8.42
N GLN A 111 2.11 0.24 8.03
CA GLN A 111 2.64 1.19 7.05
C GLN A 111 2.80 0.47 5.72
N GLU A 112 3.71 -0.47 5.65
CA GLU A 112 4.11 -1.14 4.41
C GLU A 112 3.01 -2.02 3.80
N GLY A 113 2.29 -2.77 4.64
CA GLY A 113 1.16 -3.58 4.19
C GLY A 113 0.04 -2.74 3.61
N PHE A 114 -0.28 -1.61 4.26
CA PHE A 114 -1.26 -0.66 3.74
C PHE A 114 -0.78 0.00 2.46
N ALA A 115 0.45 0.53 2.41
CA ALA A 115 0.97 1.16 1.22
C ALA A 115 1.02 0.19 0.03
N THR A 116 1.47 -1.04 0.25
CA THR A 116 1.48 -2.10 -0.78
C THR A 116 0.07 -2.43 -1.26
N TYR A 117 -0.90 -2.56 -0.35
CA TYR A 117 -2.27 -2.89 -0.74
C TYR A 117 -2.95 -1.75 -1.49
N TYR A 118 -2.77 -0.50 -1.06
CA TYR A 118 -3.34 0.65 -1.76
C TYR A 118 -2.67 0.91 -3.11
N ALA A 119 -1.38 0.56 -3.27
CA ALA A 119 -0.73 0.55 -4.58
C ALA A 119 -1.39 -0.46 -5.53
N LEU A 120 -1.64 -1.69 -5.06
CA LEU A 120 -2.39 -2.69 -5.85
C LEU A 120 -3.81 -2.23 -6.20
N LEU A 121 -4.50 -1.54 -5.29
CA LEU A 121 -5.83 -0.99 -5.59
C LEU A 121 -5.78 0.15 -6.61
N ALA A 122 -4.73 0.97 -6.59
CA ALA A 122 -4.51 2.00 -7.60
C ALA A 122 -4.21 1.37 -8.97
N GLU A 123 -3.37 0.35 -9.02
CA GLU A 123 -3.11 -0.41 -10.26
C GLU A 123 -4.38 -1.13 -10.76
N ARG A 124 -5.19 -1.68 -9.86
CA ARG A 124 -6.52 -2.23 -10.21
C ARG A 124 -7.42 -1.20 -10.87
N HIS A 125 -7.42 0.04 -10.36
CA HIS A 125 -8.18 1.14 -10.95
C HIS A 125 -7.72 1.45 -12.37
N LEU A 126 -6.40 1.41 -12.63
CA LEU A 126 -5.80 1.72 -13.93
C LEU A 126 -5.92 0.57 -14.94
N PHE A 127 -5.73 -0.68 -14.49
CA PHE A 127 -5.50 -1.83 -15.37
C PHE A 127 -6.57 -2.92 -15.24
N GLY A 128 -7.48 -2.80 -14.28
CA GLY A 128 -8.60 -3.71 -14.10
C GLY A 128 -8.34 -4.89 -13.17
N ASP A 129 -9.39 -5.72 -13.06
CA ASP A 129 -9.41 -6.82 -12.10
C ASP A 129 -8.42 -7.94 -12.45
N ASP A 130 -8.25 -8.26 -13.73
CA ASP A 130 -7.37 -9.36 -14.16
C ASP A 130 -5.93 -9.08 -13.75
N TYR A 131 -5.44 -7.87 -14.00
CA TYR A 131 -4.13 -7.42 -13.54
C TYR A 131 -3.99 -7.53 -12.02
N PHE A 132 -4.98 -7.04 -11.28
CA PHE A 132 -4.96 -7.06 -9.81
C PHE A 132 -4.86 -8.49 -9.24
N TYR A 133 -5.64 -9.42 -9.77
CA TYR A 133 -5.60 -10.81 -9.28
C TYR A 133 -4.36 -11.57 -9.73
N GLU A 134 -3.76 -11.22 -10.86
CA GLU A 134 -2.47 -11.74 -11.30
C GLU A 134 -1.36 -11.33 -10.31
N GLU A 135 -1.29 -10.04 -9.97
CA GLU A 135 -0.34 -9.52 -8.97
C GLU A 135 -0.54 -10.14 -7.57
N LEU A 136 -1.80 -10.25 -7.12
CA LEU A 136 -2.09 -10.94 -5.86
C LEU A 136 -1.65 -12.40 -5.87
N ASN A 137 -1.85 -13.11 -6.98
CA ASN A 137 -1.41 -14.48 -7.13
C ASN A 137 0.11 -14.59 -7.11
N ASP A 138 0.82 -13.69 -7.79
CA ASP A 138 2.29 -13.64 -7.73
C ASP A 138 2.79 -13.40 -6.30
N TYR A 139 2.17 -12.48 -5.56
CA TYR A 139 2.48 -12.28 -4.13
C TYR A 139 2.24 -13.56 -3.31
N ALA A 140 1.13 -14.27 -3.54
CA ALA A 140 0.82 -15.51 -2.84
C ALA A 140 1.86 -16.61 -3.12
N GLU A 141 2.29 -16.78 -4.37
CA GLU A 141 3.32 -17.74 -4.74
C GLU A 141 4.69 -17.38 -4.17
N GLN A 142 5.04 -16.10 -4.12
CA GLN A 142 6.28 -15.65 -3.46
C GLN A 142 6.25 -15.94 -1.95
N LEU A 143 5.14 -15.64 -1.28
CA LEU A 143 4.94 -15.91 0.14
C LEU A 143 4.95 -17.41 0.45
N LYS A 144 4.31 -18.23 -0.38
CA LYS A 144 4.34 -19.70 -0.28
C LYS A 144 5.76 -20.25 -0.38
N ARG A 145 6.54 -19.77 -1.37
CA ARG A 145 7.95 -20.17 -1.52
C ARG A 145 8.78 -19.77 -0.31
N ALA A 146 8.62 -18.52 0.16
CA ALA A 146 9.35 -18.00 1.32
C ALA A 146 8.97 -18.71 2.63
N SER A 147 7.74 -19.22 2.76
CA SER A 147 7.27 -19.91 3.96
C SER A 147 8.08 -21.15 4.35
N LYS A 148 8.93 -21.64 3.44
CA LYS A 148 9.85 -22.75 3.72
C LYS A 148 11.02 -22.34 4.63
N THR A 149 11.39 -21.07 4.62
CA THR A 149 12.55 -20.53 5.34
C THR A 149 12.22 -19.35 6.24
N ASP A 150 11.22 -18.55 5.87
CA ASP A 150 10.73 -17.43 6.68
C ASP A 150 9.68 -17.91 7.68
N THR A 151 10.14 -18.11 8.91
CA THR A 151 9.32 -18.62 10.02
C THR A 151 8.90 -17.50 10.99
N VAL A 152 9.15 -16.23 10.63
CA VAL A 152 8.83 -15.09 11.48
C VAL A 152 7.44 -14.54 11.10
N PRO A 153 6.51 -14.37 12.06
CA PRO A 153 5.20 -13.80 11.75
C PRO A 153 5.27 -12.30 11.41
N VAL A 154 4.23 -11.80 10.75
CA VAL A 154 4.11 -10.37 10.38
C VAL A 154 4.24 -9.45 11.59
N MET A 155 3.58 -9.81 12.69
CA MET A 155 3.63 -9.06 13.95
C MET A 155 4.90 -9.39 14.76
N ASN A 156 6.07 -9.13 14.19
CA ASN A 156 7.35 -9.33 14.85
C ASN A 156 8.35 -8.27 14.39
N GLU A 157 9.19 -7.78 15.30
CA GLU A 157 10.23 -6.80 14.97
C GLU A 157 11.29 -7.32 13.98
N LYS A 158 11.41 -8.66 13.89
CA LYS A 158 12.33 -9.34 12.96
C LYS A 158 11.60 -9.86 11.70
N ALA A 159 10.36 -9.45 11.46
CA ALA A 159 9.65 -9.82 10.25
C ALA A 159 10.43 -9.41 9.01
N SER A 160 10.43 -10.26 7.99
CA SER A 160 11.06 -9.94 6.71
C SER A 160 10.26 -8.86 5.96
N SER A 161 10.92 -8.14 5.05
CA SER A 161 10.23 -7.19 4.17
C SER A 161 9.13 -7.88 3.38
N LEU A 162 9.38 -9.08 2.83
CA LEU A 162 8.35 -9.86 2.14
C LEU A 162 7.11 -10.08 3.02
N SER A 163 7.33 -10.35 4.32
CA SER A 163 6.25 -10.62 5.27
C SER A 163 5.43 -9.36 5.56
N PHE A 164 6.03 -8.24 5.95
CA PHE A 164 5.24 -7.07 6.32
C PHE A 164 4.71 -6.27 5.11
N TYR A 165 5.36 -6.33 3.93
CA TYR A 165 4.83 -5.79 2.68
C TYR A 165 3.72 -6.67 2.10
N LYS A 166 4.09 -7.87 1.60
CA LYS A 166 3.18 -8.69 0.80
C LYS A 166 2.18 -9.48 1.62
N LYS A 167 2.58 -10.11 2.72
CA LYS A 167 1.61 -10.77 3.60
C LYS A 167 0.74 -9.76 4.33
N GLY A 168 1.28 -8.57 4.69
CA GLY A 168 0.51 -7.46 5.21
C GLY A 168 -0.58 -7.00 4.24
N ALA A 169 -0.24 -6.80 2.95
CA ALA A 169 -1.20 -6.48 1.90
C ALA A 169 -2.26 -7.58 1.71
N TRP A 170 -1.86 -8.85 1.72
CA TRP A 170 -2.77 -9.98 1.66
C TRP A 170 -3.75 -10.02 2.83
N ALA A 171 -3.27 -9.77 4.04
CA ALA A 171 -4.13 -9.69 5.22
C ALA A 171 -5.21 -8.61 5.06
N LEU A 172 -4.84 -7.43 4.55
CA LEU A 172 -5.79 -6.36 4.25
C LEU A 172 -6.79 -6.73 3.15
N HIS A 173 -6.33 -7.44 2.10
CA HIS A 173 -7.21 -7.93 1.06
C HIS A 173 -8.26 -8.89 1.60
N VAL A 174 -7.85 -9.90 2.36
CA VAL A 174 -8.77 -10.84 3.02
C VAL A 174 -9.78 -10.10 3.90
N MET A 175 -9.32 -9.20 4.74
CA MET A 175 -10.21 -8.39 5.60
C MET A 175 -11.22 -7.59 4.78
N ARG A 176 -10.77 -6.91 3.70
CA ARG A 176 -11.65 -6.12 2.83
C ARG A 176 -12.70 -6.98 2.14
N GLU A 177 -12.35 -8.17 1.71
CA GLU A 177 -13.27 -9.13 1.10
C GLU A 177 -14.27 -9.69 2.12
N ASP A 178 -13.83 -10.00 3.34
CA ASP A 178 -14.69 -10.57 4.39
C ASP A 178 -15.72 -9.58 4.91
N ILE A 179 -15.33 -8.32 5.16
CA ILE A 179 -16.24 -7.30 5.70
C ILE A 179 -16.91 -6.42 4.63
N GLY A 180 -16.48 -6.57 3.39
CA GLY A 180 -16.91 -5.76 2.24
C GLY A 180 -16.24 -4.40 2.16
N ALA A 181 -16.01 -3.92 0.92
CA ALA A 181 -15.27 -2.70 0.62
C ALA A 181 -15.81 -1.44 1.36
N LYS A 182 -17.13 -1.32 1.52
CA LYS A 182 -17.75 -0.16 2.22
C LYS A 182 -17.40 -0.13 3.71
N ASN A 183 -17.46 -1.29 4.40
CA ASN A 183 -17.09 -1.37 5.80
C ASN A 183 -15.59 -1.19 6.00
N PHE A 184 -14.78 -1.75 5.10
CA PHE A 184 -13.34 -1.57 5.11
C PHE A 184 -12.96 -0.08 5.00
N GLN A 185 -13.48 0.62 3.99
CA GLN A 185 -13.26 2.07 3.84
C GLN A 185 -13.73 2.87 5.06
N LYS A 186 -14.90 2.52 5.62
CA LYS A 186 -15.42 3.18 6.84
C LYS A 186 -14.47 2.96 8.04
N ALA A 187 -13.94 1.76 8.20
CA ALA A 187 -12.98 1.44 9.25
C ALA A 187 -11.67 2.21 9.06
N VAL A 188 -11.09 2.20 7.86
CA VAL A 188 -9.88 2.95 7.53
C VAL A 188 -10.05 4.44 7.77
N LYS A 189 -11.14 5.02 7.28
CA LYS A 189 -11.45 6.44 7.50
C LYS A 189 -11.57 6.80 8.99
N LYS A 190 -12.23 5.94 9.80
CA LYS A 190 -12.37 6.13 11.25
C LYS A 190 -11.01 6.00 11.95
N TYR A 191 -10.19 5.03 11.51
CA TYR A 191 -8.85 4.79 12.04
C TYR A 191 -7.93 6.01 11.81
N LEU A 192 -7.81 6.47 10.57
CA LEU A 192 -7.00 7.64 10.24
C LEU A 192 -7.45 8.90 10.99
N LYS A 193 -8.77 9.17 11.04
CA LYS A 193 -9.29 10.35 11.75
C LYS A 193 -9.04 10.30 13.26
N LYS A 194 -9.13 9.11 13.86
CA LYS A 194 -8.95 8.95 15.34
C LYS A 194 -7.49 9.07 15.75
N TYR A 195 -6.59 8.57 14.90
CA TYR A 195 -5.19 8.44 15.26
C TYR A 195 -4.25 9.37 14.48
N GLN A 196 -4.77 10.35 13.72
CA GLN A 196 -3.94 11.32 13.01
C GLN A 196 -2.90 11.95 13.95
N TYR A 197 -1.66 12.03 13.45
CA TYR A 197 -0.49 12.56 14.18
C TYR A 197 -0.10 11.75 15.43
N LYS A 198 -0.43 10.46 15.46
CA LYS A 198 -0.11 9.57 16.59
C LYS A 198 0.60 8.31 16.13
N ASN A 199 1.32 7.70 17.07
CA ASN A 199 1.79 6.33 16.92
C ASN A 199 0.66 5.34 17.21
N VAL A 200 0.63 4.25 16.45
CA VAL A 200 -0.43 3.23 16.46
C VAL A 200 0.13 1.82 16.53
N ASN A 201 -0.68 0.92 17.02
CA ASN A 201 -0.39 -0.50 17.03
C ASN A 201 -1.49 -1.30 16.31
N THR A 202 -1.27 -2.58 16.12
CA THR A 202 -2.20 -3.47 15.44
C THR A 202 -3.59 -3.50 16.10
N ASP A 203 -3.65 -3.50 17.43
CA ASP A 203 -4.92 -3.58 18.17
C ASP A 203 -5.75 -2.29 18.03
N ASP A 204 -5.09 -1.14 17.84
CA ASP A 204 -5.78 0.12 17.52
C ASP A 204 -6.60 0.04 16.23
N PHE A 205 -6.01 -0.54 15.18
CA PHE A 205 -6.72 -0.74 13.92
C PHE A 205 -7.79 -1.83 14.04
N LEU A 206 -7.44 -3.00 14.57
CA LEU A 206 -8.36 -4.13 14.69
C LEU A 206 -9.59 -3.80 15.53
N LYS A 207 -9.44 -3.02 16.60
CA LYS A 207 -10.58 -2.52 17.39
C LYS A 207 -11.53 -1.69 16.54
N ILE A 208 -11.02 -0.81 15.69
CA ILE A 208 -11.88 -0.02 14.78
C ILE A 208 -12.62 -0.92 13.79
N VAL A 209 -11.94 -1.94 13.23
CA VAL A 209 -12.56 -2.91 12.32
C VAL A 209 -13.70 -3.65 13.02
N LYS A 210 -13.46 -4.19 14.23
CA LYS A 210 -14.48 -4.86 15.04
C LYS A 210 -15.69 -3.95 15.31
N ASP A 211 -15.43 -2.71 15.75
CA ASP A 211 -16.48 -1.73 16.04
C ASP A 211 -17.34 -1.36 14.82
N VAL A 212 -16.76 -1.41 13.62
CA VAL A 212 -17.47 -1.05 12.37
C VAL A 212 -18.25 -2.20 11.77
N SER A 213 -17.70 -3.42 11.83
CA SER A 213 -18.19 -4.57 11.06
C SER A 213 -18.63 -5.77 11.89
N GLY A 214 -18.27 -5.82 13.17
CA GLY A 214 -18.47 -7.02 14.01
C GLY A 214 -17.54 -8.18 13.67
N TYR A 215 -16.52 -7.97 12.82
CA TYR A 215 -15.59 -8.98 12.34
C TYR A 215 -14.83 -9.66 13.49
N ASP A 216 -14.56 -10.98 13.34
CA ASP A 216 -13.74 -11.73 14.29
C ASP A 216 -12.25 -11.40 14.09
N VAL A 217 -11.85 -10.27 14.65
CA VAL A 217 -10.49 -9.76 14.56
C VAL A 217 -9.47 -10.60 15.31
N GLU A 218 -9.89 -11.38 16.32
CA GLU A 218 -9.00 -12.26 17.07
C GLU A 218 -8.56 -13.45 16.22
N ASN A 219 -9.52 -14.08 15.54
CA ASN A 219 -9.18 -15.15 14.58
C ASN A 219 -8.36 -14.62 13.41
N PHE A 220 -8.72 -13.46 12.86
CA PHE A 220 -7.94 -12.82 11.81
C PHE A 220 -6.50 -12.57 12.25
N LYS A 221 -6.29 -11.97 13.40
CA LYS A 221 -4.97 -11.67 13.96
C LYS A 221 -4.12 -12.93 14.10
N LYS A 222 -4.71 -13.98 14.68
CA LYS A 222 -4.05 -15.27 14.87
C LYS A 222 -3.61 -15.91 13.55
N VAL A 223 -4.46 -15.91 12.54
CA VAL A 223 -4.19 -16.58 11.25
C VAL A 223 -3.25 -15.76 10.38
N TRP A 224 -3.47 -14.46 10.25
CA TRP A 224 -2.76 -13.65 9.26
C TRP A 224 -1.54 -12.90 9.80
N LEU A 225 -1.54 -12.53 11.07
CA LEU A 225 -0.51 -11.65 11.65
C LEU A 225 0.42 -12.36 12.65
N GLU A 226 -0.08 -13.33 13.41
CA GLU A 226 0.69 -14.03 14.45
C GLU A 226 1.21 -15.40 14.00
N LYS A 227 0.58 -16.01 13.00
CA LYS A 227 1.07 -17.27 12.41
C LYS A 227 2.17 -16.97 11.40
N SER A 228 3.28 -17.72 11.47
CA SER A 228 4.32 -17.70 10.44
C SER A 228 3.86 -18.39 9.16
N GLY A 229 4.58 -18.17 8.06
CA GLY A 229 4.26 -18.74 6.77
C GLY A 229 3.01 -18.15 6.12
N PHE A 230 2.57 -18.74 5.01
CA PHE A 230 1.42 -18.29 4.23
C PHE A 230 0.50 -19.46 3.88
N GLU A 231 -0.77 -19.32 4.22
CA GLU A 231 -1.79 -20.37 4.04
C GLU A 231 -2.42 -20.27 2.65
N MET A 232 -1.74 -20.84 1.65
CA MET A 232 -2.19 -20.79 0.25
C MET A 232 -3.60 -21.33 0.05
N GLU A 233 -3.98 -22.41 0.73
CA GLU A 233 -5.32 -23.01 0.63
C GLU A 233 -6.41 -22.05 1.10
N ILE A 234 -6.12 -21.24 2.12
CA ILE A 234 -7.05 -20.20 2.58
C ILE A 234 -7.06 -19.04 1.59
N ALA A 235 -5.90 -18.62 1.10
CA ALA A 235 -5.74 -17.51 0.17
C ALA A 235 -6.46 -17.73 -1.17
N GLN A 236 -6.50 -18.97 -1.66
CA GLN A 236 -7.17 -19.33 -2.94
C GLN A 236 -8.63 -18.85 -3.02
N LYS A 237 -9.34 -18.77 -1.88
CA LYS A 237 -10.72 -18.26 -1.83
C LYS A 237 -10.84 -16.79 -2.21
N TYR A 238 -9.74 -16.06 -2.21
CA TYR A 238 -9.68 -14.61 -2.41
C TYR A 238 -8.96 -14.22 -3.71
N LEU A 239 -8.57 -15.20 -4.54
CA LEU A 239 -7.85 -14.99 -5.81
C LEU A 239 -8.76 -14.74 -7.02
N SER A 240 -10.05 -14.60 -6.84
CA SER A 240 -10.96 -14.25 -7.93
C SER A 240 -12.13 -13.40 -7.46
N LYS A 241 -12.68 -12.59 -8.38
CA LYS A 241 -13.88 -11.79 -8.12
C LYS A 241 -15.14 -12.65 -7.98
N ASN A 242 -15.14 -13.85 -8.54
CA ASN A 242 -16.26 -14.79 -8.49
C ASN A 242 -16.19 -15.62 -7.20
N LYS A 243 -16.57 -15.00 -6.10
CA LYS A 243 -17.01 -15.77 -4.93
C LYS A 243 -18.41 -16.30 -5.23
N PHE A 244 -18.52 -17.61 -5.21
CA PHE A 244 -19.75 -18.38 -5.35
C PHE A 244 -20.86 -17.91 -4.44
#